data_48bb2068f851703aacaf4d95ab3e0a93
#
_entry.id   48bb2068f851703aacaf4d95ab3e0a93
#
_cell.length_a   1.000
_cell.length_b   1.000
_cell.length_c   1.000
_cell.angle_alpha   90.00
_cell.angle_beta   90.00
_cell.angle_gamma   90.00
#
_symmetry.space_group_name_H-M   'P 1'
#
loop_
_entity.id
_entity.type
_entity.pdbx_description
1 polymer ?
#
loop_
_entity_poly.entity_id
_entity_poly.type
_entity_poly.pdbx_seq_one_letter_code
_entity_poly.pdbx_strand_id
1 'polypeptide(L)'
;MRPDSSFVEQPVRSLQTMLRVIALDDDRYLNLIPDGIYGTDTYNAVTAFQRQNDLPITGITDQKTWDTIVAVYEPALTRVGKAEKIEILLEPGVVFVFGDSDPHIYLLQAMLAQLADEHIQIPHPAHTGTLDHETARSLRAFQRFAGLPDDGNADRITWKNLSKQFTLSAHNTVNRR
;
A
#
# COMPACT_ATOMS: atom_id res chain seq x y z
N MET A 1 -3.21 -13.65 17.55
CA MET A 1 -3.93 -13.78 16.26
C MET A 1 -2.89 -14.17 15.20
N ARG A 2 -3.01 -15.31 14.51
CA ARG A 2 -2.02 -15.68 13.48
C ARG A 2 -2.14 -14.69 12.32
N PRO A 3 -1.03 -14.22 11.73
CA PRO A 3 -1.09 -13.41 10.52
C PRO A 3 -1.88 -14.15 9.46
N ASP A 4 -2.68 -13.42 8.69
CA ASP A 4 -3.44 -13.96 7.57
C ASP A 4 -2.51 -14.78 6.67
N SER A 5 -2.92 -15.97 6.28
CA SER A 5 -2.11 -16.92 5.50
C SER A 5 -1.57 -16.35 4.16
N SER A 6 -2.09 -15.20 3.74
CA SER A 6 -1.59 -14.46 2.57
C SER A 6 -0.16 -13.89 2.75
N PHE A 7 0.37 -13.85 3.98
CA PHE A 7 1.70 -13.31 4.27
C PHE A 7 2.80 -14.37 4.41
N VAL A 8 2.45 -15.66 4.49
CA VAL A 8 3.40 -16.74 4.79
C VAL A 8 4.47 -16.90 3.71
N GLU A 9 4.20 -16.48 2.47
CA GLU A 9 5.14 -16.58 1.34
C GLU A 9 5.85 -15.26 0.97
N GLN A 10 5.58 -14.16 1.67
CA GLN A 10 6.14 -12.83 1.36
C GLN A 10 6.64 -12.10 2.62
N PRO A 11 7.75 -12.54 3.24
CA PRO A 11 8.23 -11.99 4.51
C PRO A 11 8.56 -10.49 4.44
N VAL A 12 9.11 -10.00 3.32
CA VAL A 12 9.43 -8.58 3.13
C VAL A 12 8.15 -7.75 3.07
N ARG A 13 7.13 -8.21 2.37
CA ARG A 13 5.84 -7.51 2.30
C ARG A 13 5.12 -7.49 3.64
N SER A 14 5.24 -8.56 4.44
CA SER A 14 4.71 -8.61 5.80
C SER A 14 5.39 -7.56 6.69
N LEU A 15 6.72 -7.49 6.64
CA LEU A 15 7.50 -6.46 7.33
C LEU A 15 7.05 -5.04 6.93
N GLN A 16 6.99 -4.77 5.65
CA GLN A 16 6.57 -3.48 5.11
C GLN A 16 5.14 -3.12 5.54
N THR A 17 4.23 -4.10 5.55
CA THR A 17 2.84 -3.89 6.02
C THR A 17 2.79 -3.52 7.50
N MET A 18 3.58 -4.19 8.34
CA MET A 18 3.66 -3.87 9.76
C MET A 18 4.23 -2.47 9.99
N LEU A 19 5.34 -2.13 9.35
CA LEU A 19 5.95 -0.80 9.44
C LEU A 19 4.99 0.29 8.95
N ARG A 20 4.22 0.03 7.89
CA ARG A 20 3.21 0.97 7.39
C ARG A 20 2.09 1.20 8.42
N VAL A 21 1.56 0.15 9.04
CA VAL A 21 0.51 0.30 10.06
C VAL A 21 1.03 1.09 11.26
N ILE A 22 2.27 0.84 11.68
CA ILE A 22 2.93 1.60 12.74
C ILE A 22 3.04 3.08 12.36
N ALA A 23 3.44 3.38 11.13
CA ALA A 23 3.54 4.75 10.63
C ALA A 23 2.18 5.45 10.44
N LEU A 24 1.10 4.70 10.27
CA LEU A 24 -0.27 5.24 10.26
C LEU A 24 -0.75 5.62 11.67
N ASP A 25 -0.27 4.93 12.68
CA ASP A 25 -0.59 5.20 14.08
C ASP A 25 0.26 6.35 14.67
N ASP A 26 1.51 6.48 14.23
CA ASP A 26 2.48 7.41 14.78
C ASP A 26 3.37 8.00 13.67
N ASP A 27 3.29 9.30 13.45
CA ASP A 27 3.99 10.04 12.38
C ASP A 27 5.51 10.15 12.55
N ARG A 28 6.04 9.72 13.69
CA ARG A 28 7.49 9.60 13.91
C ARG A 28 8.13 8.49 13.07
N TYR A 29 7.34 7.57 12.55
CA TYR A 29 7.80 6.48 11.69
C TYR A 29 7.62 6.81 10.22
N LEU A 30 8.52 6.27 9.38
CA LEU A 30 8.44 6.48 7.93
C LEU A 30 7.37 5.59 7.30
N ASN A 31 6.45 6.23 6.60
CA ASN A 31 5.46 5.51 5.80
C ASN A 31 6.09 4.96 4.52
N LEU A 32 5.71 3.74 4.15
CA LEU A 32 6.18 3.08 2.92
C LEU A 32 5.08 2.27 2.26
N ILE A 33 5.23 1.98 0.97
CA ILE A 33 4.35 1.03 0.28
C ILE A 33 4.91 -0.39 0.40
N PRO A 34 4.07 -1.37 0.78
CA PRO A 34 4.45 -2.78 0.78
C PRO A 34 4.55 -3.34 -0.64
N ASP A 35 5.71 -3.23 -1.28
CA ASP A 35 6.02 -3.74 -2.62
C ASP A 35 6.62 -5.16 -2.62
N GLY A 36 7.05 -5.63 -1.45
CA GLY A 36 7.69 -6.94 -1.29
C GLY A 36 9.19 -6.93 -1.63
N ILE A 37 9.77 -5.76 -1.95
CA ILE A 37 11.19 -5.60 -2.27
C ILE A 37 11.89 -4.92 -1.11
N TYR A 38 12.95 -5.53 -0.58
CA TYR A 38 13.79 -4.89 0.43
C TYR A 38 14.73 -3.87 -0.23
N GLY A 39 14.16 -2.76 -0.68
CA GLY A 39 14.88 -1.64 -1.32
C GLY A 39 15.23 -0.52 -0.33
N THR A 40 15.60 0.63 -0.88
CA THR A 40 15.99 1.82 -0.11
C THR A 40 14.89 2.28 0.86
N ASP A 41 13.62 2.25 0.44
CA ASP A 41 12.50 2.71 1.27
C ASP A 41 12.31 1.79 2.49
N THR A 42 12.40 0.47 2.28
CA THR A 42 12.33 -0.50 3.39
C THR A 42 13.52 -0.34 4.34
N TYR A 43 14.74 -0.19 3.80
CA TYR A 43 15.93 0.06 4.59
C TYR A 43 15.79 1.33 5.45
N ASN A 44 15.32 2.42 4.86
CA ASN A 44 15.09 3.69 5.56
C ASN A 44 14.02 3.55 6.65
N ALA A 45 12.91 2.87 6.37
CA ALA A 45 11.84 2.63 7.33
C ALA A 45 12.32 1.78 8.51
N VAL A 46 13.08 0.70 8.26
CA VAL A 46 13.68 -0.13 9.31
C VAL A 46 14.68 0.69 10.14
N THR A 47 15.52 1.48 9.50
CA THR A 47 16.50 2.35 10.19
C THR A 47 15.81 3.38 11.07
N ALA A 48 14.75 4.01 10.57
CA ALA A 48 13.93 4.95 11.35
C ALA A 48 13.26 4.24 12.54
N PHE A 49 12.69 3.05 12.32
CA PHE A 49 12.09 2.23 13.37
C PHE A 49 13.10 1.87 14.46
N GLN A 50 14.29 1.41 14.07
CA GLN A 50 15.36 1.07 15.01
C GLN A 50 15.76 2.28 15.87
N ARG A 51 15.88 3.47 15.25
CA ARG A 51 16.20 4.71 15.97
C ARG A 51 15.14 5.08 17.00
N GLN A 52 13.86 4.97 16.65
CA GLN A 52 12.75 5.33 17.55
C GLN A 52 12.56 4.34 18.71
N ASN A 53 13.12 3.13 18.59
CA ASN A 53 12.96 2.08 19.60
C ASN A 53 14.28 1.70 20.29
N ASP A 54 15.30 2.61 20.25
CA ASP A 54 16.60 2.40 20.88
C ASP A 54 17.29 1.06 20.51
N LEU A 55 17.10 0.65 19.25
CA LEU A 55 17.76 -0.53 18.69
C LEU A 55 19.03 -0.14 17.94
N PRO A 56 19.99 -1.06 17.74
CA PRO A 56 21.12 -0.83 16.85
C PRO A 56 20.64 -0.44 15.44
N ILE A 57 21.11 0.72 14.95
CA ILE A 57 20.68 1.29 13.65
C ILE A 57 21.48 0.62 12.53
N THR A 58 21.07 -0.57 12.14
CA THR A 58 21.74 -1.39 11.12
C THR A 58 21.04 -1.39 9.77
N GLY A 59 19.75 -1.05 9.75
CA GLY A 59 18.88 -1.23 8.59
C GLY A 59 18.61 -2.71 8.27
N ILE A 60 18.97 -3.63 9.16
CA ILE A 60 18.72 -5.08 9.03
C ILE A 60 17.65 -5.48 10.03
N THR A 61 16.66 -6.24 9.57
CA THR A 61 15.60 -6.78 10.42
C THR A 61 16.09 -8.10 11.04
N ASP A 62 16.91 -7.98 12.08
CA ASP A 62 17.30 -9.12 12.92
C ASP A 62 16.14 -9.56 13.82
N GLN A 63 16.32 -10.65 14.57
CA GLN A 63 15.28 -11.20 15.44
C GLN A 63 14.77 -10.16 16.45
N LYS A 64 15.66 -9.38 17.05
CA LYS A 64 15.27 -8.37 18.05
C LYS A 64 14.46 -7.24 17.40
N THR A 65 14.87 -6.78 16.23
CA THR A 65 14.15 -5.77 15.45
C THR A 65 12.77 -6.31 15.05
N TRP A 66 12.68 -7.55 14.58
CA TRP A 66 11.42 -8.17 14.22
C TRP A 66 10.46 -8.27 15.40
N ASP A 67 10.91 -8.79 16.53
CA ASP A 67 10.09 -8.95 17.74
C ASP A 67 9.58 -7.59 18.24
N THR A 68 10.42 -6.54 18.16
CA THR A 68 10.02 -5.17 18.52
C THR A 68 8.99 -4.61 17.54
N ILE A 69 9.14 -4.87 16.23
CA ILE A 69 8.14 -4.46 15.23
C ILE A 69 6.79 -5.12 15.53
N VAL A 70 6.76 -6.42 15.82
CA VAL A 70 5.53 -7.13 16.16
C VAL A 70 4.89 -6.54 17.42
N ALA A 71 5.68 -6.28 18.45
CA ALA A 71 5.19 -5.70 19.71
C ALA A 71 4.59 -4.29 19.55
N VAL A 72 5.13 -3.47 18.64
CA VAL A 72 4.60 -2.13 18.34
C VAL A 72 3.41 -2.21 17.37
N TYR A 73 3.43 -3.16 16.45
CA TYR A 73 2.39 -3.33 15.44
C TYR A 73 1.04 -3.74 16.03
N GLU A 74 1.00 -4.69 16.99
CA GLU A 74 -0.28 -5.19 17.53
C GLU A 74 -1.15 -4.09 18.15
N PRO A 75 -0.63 -3.21 19.04
CA PRO A 75 -1.42 -2.09 19.55
C PRO A 75 -1.70 -1.02 18.47
N ALA A 76 -0.77 -0.77 17.54
CA ALA A 76 -1.00 0.16 16.43
C ALA A 76 -2.16 -0.32 15.53
N LEU A 77 -2.21 -1.61 15.22
CA LEU A 77 -3.30 -2.21 14.43
C LEU A 77 -4.66 -2.04 15.12
N THR A 78 -4.70 -2.09 16.44
CA THR A 78 -5.93 -1.88 17.21
C THR A 78 -6.38 -0.42 17.17
N ARG A 79 -5.44 0.54 17.22
CA ARG A 79 -5.74 1.99 17.19
C ARG A 79 -6.11 2.48 15.80
N VAL A 80 -5.37 2.06 14.78
CA VAL A 80 -5.66 2.39 13.39
C VAL A 80 -6.98 1.76 12.94
N GLY A 81 -7.42 0.69 13.62
CA GLY A 81 -8.62 -0.04 13.27
C GLY A 81 -8.44 -0.92 12.05
N LYS A 82 -9.43 -1.75 11.78
CA LYS A 82 -9.53 -2.43 10.49
C LYS A 82 -9.99 -1.38 9.48
N ALA A 83 -9.08 -0.93 8.60
CA ALA A 83 -9.49 -0.15 7.44
C ALA A 83 -10.63 -0.91 6.74
N GLU A 84 -11.83 -0.34 6.75
CA GLU A 84 -12.95 -0.93 6.03
C GLU A 84 -12.59 -0.92 4.54
N LYS A 85 -12.69 -2.08 3.94
CA LYS A 85 -12.44 -2.22 2.50
C LYS A 85 -13.53 -1.44 1.78
N ILE A 86 -13.16 -0.56 0.88
CA ILE A 86 -14.08 -0.09 -0.15
C ILE A 86 -14.40 -1.32 -1.01
N GLU A 87 -15.55 -1.96 -0.76
CA GLU A 87 -16.04 -3.03 -1.61
C GLU A 87 -16.61 -2.43 -2.88
N ILE A 88 -15.83 -2.46 -3.93
CA ILE A 88 -16.32 -2.14 -5.26
C ILE A 88 -17.02 -3.39 -5.77
N LEU A 89 -18.33 -3.31 -5.88
CA LEU A 89 -19.16 -4.37 -6.45
C LEU A 89 -18.99 -4.39 -7.97
N LEU A 90 -17.85 -4.90 -8.44
CA LEU A 90 -17.69 -5.25 -9.82
C LEU A 90 -18.34 -6.63 -10.06
N GLU A 91 -19.11 -6.75 -11.11
CA GLU A 91 -19.63 -8.05 -11.52
C GLU A 91 -18.49 -9.05 -11.75
N PRO A 92 -18.70 -10.34 -11.43
CA PRO A 92 -17.68 -11.36 -11.65
C PRO A 92 -17.23 -11.38 -13.12
N GLY A 93 -15.91 -11.28 -13.33
CA GLY A 93 -15.33 -11.35 -14.68
C GLY A 93 -15.16 -9.99 -15.38
N VAL A 94 -15.59 -8.88 -14.80
CA VAL A 94 -15.32 -7.54 -15.34
C VAL A 94 -13.84 -7.23 -15.21
N VAL A 95 -13.22 -6.87 -16.32
CA VAL A 95 -11.85 -6.35 -16.43
C VAL A 95 -11.92 -5.11 -17.30
N PHE A 96 -11.48 -3.97 -16.79
CA PHE A 96 -11.32 -2.77 -17.60
C PHE A 96 -9.96 -2.81 -18.30
N VAL A 97 -10.01 -2.60 -19.61
CA VAL A 97 -8.84 -2.58 -20.48
C VAL A 97 -8.65 -1.21 -21.12
N PHE A 98 -7.50 -1.00 -21.75
CA PHE A 98 -7.20 0.25 -22.43
C PHE A 98 -8.30 0.64 -23.45
N GLY A 99 -8.79 1.87 -23.32
CA GLY A 99 -9.86 2.44 -24.14
C GLY A 99 -11.26 2.34 -23.52
N ASP A 100 -11.45 1.56 -22.49
CA ASP A 100 -12.75 1.48 -21.80
C ASP A 100 -13.10 2.79 -21.11
N SER A 101 -14.39 3.14 -21.12
CA SER A 101 -14.96 4.28 -20.41
C SER A 101 -16.10 3.79 -19.51
N ASP A 102 -16.00 4.08 -18.20
CA ASP A 102 -16.96 3.62 -17.21
C ASP A 102 -16.92 4.53 -15.98
N PRO A 103 -18.04 4.75 -15.27
CA PRO A 103 -18.04 5.49 -14.00
C PRO A 103 -17.07 4.94 -12.95
N HIS A 104 -16.80 3.63 -12.91
CA HIS A 104 -15.83 3.04 -11.99
C HIS A 104 -14.40 3.49 -12.28
N ILE A 105 -14.08 3.86 -13.52
CA ILE A 105 -12.74 4.32 -13.89
C ILE A 105 -12.44 5.69 -13.25
N TYR A 106 -13.43 6.56 -13.03
CA TYR A 106 -13.23 7.78 -12.24
C TYR A 106 -12.76 7.46 -10.82
N LEU A 107 -13.36 6.45 -10.19
CA LEU A 107 -12.94 6.01 -8.85
C LEU A 107 -11.54 5.39 -8.87
N LEU A 108 -11.22 4.58 -9.89
CA LEU A 108 -9.88 4.05 -10.11
C LEU A 108 -8.85 5.18 -10.19
N GLN A 109 -9.12 6.20 -11.02
CA GLN A 109 -8.26 7.36 -11.21
C GLN A 109 -8.09 8.16 -9.91
N ALA A 110 -9.17 8.36 -9.15
CA ALA A 110 -9.10 9.04 -7.86
C ALA A 110 -8.22 8.29 -6.84
N MET A 111 -8.36 6.97 -6.76
CA MET A 111 -7.52 6.14 -5.88
C MET A 111 -6.05 6.16 -6.30
N LEU A 112 -5.76 6.08 -7.60
CA LEU A 112 -4.40 6.17 -8.13
C LEU A 112 -3.79 7.56 -7.89
N ALA A 113 -4.55 8.63 -8.06
CA ALA A 113 -4.10 10.00 -7.81
C ALA A 113 -3.73 10.20 -6.33
N GLN A 114 -4.56 9.71 -5.40
CA GLN A 114 -4.26 9.78 -3.97
C GLN A 114 -2.97 9.01 -3.63
N LEU A 115 -2.75 7.85 -4.23
CA LEU A 115 -1.51 7.10 -4.03
C LEU A 115 -0.32 7.79 -4.69
N ALA A 116 -0.50 8.50 -5.80
CA ALA A 116 0.53 9.28 -6.47
C ALA A 116 1.00 10.48 -5.62
N ASP A 117 0.11 11.09 -4.84
CA ASP A 117 0.46 12.15 -3.88
C ASP A 117 1.44 11.66 -2.81
N GLU A 118 1.32 10.40 -2.42
CA GLU A 118 2.19 9.79 -1.41
C GLU A 118 3.47 9.17 -2.00
N HIS A 119 3.44 8.82 -3.30
CA HIS A 119 4.45 8.00 -3.95
C HIS A 119 4.84 8.56 -5.31
N ILE A 120 5.97 9.23 -5.38
CA ILE A 120 6.53 9.86 -6.60
C ILE A 120 6.69 8.88 -7.79
N GLN A 121 6.69 7.59 -7.54
CA GLN A 121 6.85 6.56 -8.57
C GLN A 121 5.54 6.19 -9.28
N ILE A 122 4.38 6.61 -8.73
CA ILE A 122 3.08 6.43 -9.37
C ILE A 122 2.74 7.75 -10.07
N PRO A 123 2.65 7.78 -11.41
CA PRO A 123 2.22 9.00 -12.12
C PRO A 123 0.77 9.34 -11.78
N HIS A 124 0.45 10.63 -11.71
CA HIS A 124 -0.92 11.09 -11.56
C HIS A 124 -1.72 10.82 -12.85
N PRO A 125 -2.83 10.07 -12.79
CA PRO A 125 -3.73 9.94 -13.92
C PRO A 125 -4.62 11.20 -14.03
N ALA A 126 -5.05 11.54 -15.24
CA ALA A 126 -6.13 12.50 -15.43
C ALA A 126 -7.48 11.87 -15.04
N HIS A 127 -8.42 12.68 -14.54
CA HIS A 127 -9.77 12.23 -14.17
C HIS A 127 -10.71 12.28 -15.38
N THR A 128 -10.56 11.34 -16.31
CA THR A 128 -11.27 11.31 -17.60
C THR A 128 -12.44 10.32 -17.62
N GLY A 129 -12.47 9.36 -16.68
CA GLY A 129 -13.41 8.23 -16.71
C GLY A 129 -13.11 7.22 -17.83
N THR A 130 -11.96 7.36 -18.49
CA THR A 130 -11.47 6.46 -19.55
C THR A 130 -10.15 5.84 -19.11
N LEU A 131 -9.95 4.56 -19.37
CA LEU A 131 -8.66 3.91 -19.16
C LEU A 131 -7.73 4.28 -20.31
N ASP A 132 -7.27 5.54 -20.29
CA ASP A 132 -6.37 6.15 -21.26
C ASP A 132 -4.90 5.78 -21.01
N HIS A 133 -3.98 6.35 -21.81
CA HIS A 133 -2.54 6.08 -21.68
C HIS A 133 -1.96 6.48 -20.33
N GLU A 134 -2.41 7.59 -19.76
CA GLU A 134 -1.94 8.07 -18.45
C GLU A 134 -2.46 7.19 -17.32
N THR A 135 -3.74 6.84 -17.37
CA THR A 135 -4.36 5.91 -16.41
C THR A 135 -3.70 4.53 -16.47
N ALA A 136 -3.48 3.98 -17.67
CA ALA A 136 -2.80 2.69 -17.84
C ALA A 136 -1.35 2.74 -17.34
N ARG A 137 -0.65 3.86 -17.54
CA ARG A 137 0.72 4.08 -17.01
C ARG A 137 0.74 4.09 -15.48
N SER A 138 -0.18 4.82 -14.86
CA SER A 138 -0.34 4.88 -13.40
C SER A 138 -0.68 3.51 -12.83
N LEU A 139 -1.58 2.79 -13.50
CA LEU A 139 -2.02 1.46 -13.09
C LEU A 139 -0.87 0.44 -13.17
N ARG A 140 -0.06 0.45 -14.24
CA ARG A 140 1.14 -0.39 -14.33
C ARG A 140 2.14 -0.08 -13.23
N ALA A 141 2.37 1.21 -12.92
CA ALA A 141 3.24 1.59 -11.83
C ALA A 141 2.71 1.03 -10.50
N PHE A 142 1.42 1.19 -10.23
CA PHE A 142 0.78 0.60 -9.06
C PHE A 142 0.90 -0.93 -9.03
N GLN A 143 0.63 -1.61 -10.14
CA GLN A 143 0.73 -3.07 -10.23
C GLN A 143 2.15 -3.57 -9.91
N ARG A 144 3.19 -2.92 -10.43
CA ARG A 144 4.58 -3.22 -10.05
C ARG A 144 4.80 -3.08 -8.56
N PHE A 145 4.34 -1.97 -7.95
CA PHE A 145 4.42 -1.77 -6.51
C PHE A 145 3.69 -2.84 -5.72
N ALA A 146 2.52 -3.22 -6.19
CA ALA A 146 1.70 -4.25 -5.57
C ALA A 146 2.21 -5.68 -5.83
N GLY A 147 3.27 -5.87 -6.66
CA GLY A 147 3.77 -7.18 -7.06
C GLY A 147 2.75 -7.96 -7.89
N LEU A 148 1.92 -7.25 -8.65
CA LEU A 148 0.94 -7.80 -9.58
C LEU A 148 1.51 -7.80 -11.01
N PRO A 149 0.94 -8.58 -11.94
CA PRO A 149 1.23 -8.44 -13.37
C PRO A 149 0.97 -6.99 -13.80
N ASP A 150 1.96 -6.32 -14.40
CA ASP A 150 1.90 -4.91 -14.78
C ASP A 150 1.37 -4.71 -16.21
N ASP A 151 0.22 -5.33 -16.49
CA ASP A 151 -0.44 -5.29 -17.80
C ASP A 151 -1.22 -3.98 -18.06
N GLY A 152 -1.48 -3.20 -17.01
CA GLY A 152 -2.24 -1.96 -17.09
C GLY A 152 -3.75 -2.16 -17.18
N ASN A 153 -4.24 -3.37 -16.92
CA ASN A 153 -5.65 -3.69 -16.85
C ASN A 153 -6.16 -3.64 -15.42
N ALA A 154 -7.41 -3.25 -15.23
CA ALA A 154 -8.03 -3.21 -13.92
C ALA A 154 -8.93 -4.42 -13.71
N ASP A 155 -8.31 -5.55 -13.37
CA ASP A 155 -9.00 -6.75 -12.97
C ASP A 155 -9.42 -6.71 -11.48
N ARG A 156 -10.16 -7.71 -11.03
CA ARG A 156 -10.64 -7.80 -9.65
C ARG A 156 -9.49 -7.82 -8.63
N ILE A 157 -8.36 -8.43 -8.97
CA ILE A 157 -7.20 -8.51 -8.08
C ILE A 157 -6.55 -7.14 -7.94
N THR A 158 -6.37 -6.45 -9.04
CA THR A 158 -5.86 -5.08 -9.09
C THR A 158 -6.75 -4.12 -8.30
N TRP A 159 -8.08 -4.17 -8.52
CA TRP A 159 -9.04 -3.39 -7.76
C TRP A 159 -8.97 -3.63 -6.26
N LYS A 160 -8.95 -4.90 -5.84
CA LYS A 160 -8.88 -5.28 -4.43
C LYS A 160 -7.61 -4.75 -3.77
N ASN A 161 -6.48 -4.82 -4.46
CA ASN A 161 -5.22 -4.31 -3.93
C ASN A 161 -5.21 -2.77 -3.91
N LEU A 162 -5.73 -2.12 -4.95
CA LEU A 162 -5.81 -0.67 -5.04
C LEU A 162 -6.71 -0.10 -3.94
N SER A 163 -7.92 -0.63 -3.75
CA SER A 163 -8.84 -0.19 -2.71
C SER A 163 -8.25 -0.40 -1.31
N LYS A 164 -7.55 -1.50 -1.08
CA LYS A 164 -6.85 -1.77 0.19
C LYS A 164 -5.77 -0.72 0.46
N GLN A 165 -4.93 -0.41 -0.52
CA GLN A 165 -3.87 0.58 -0.38
C GLN A 165 -4.44 2.00 -0.20
N PHE A 166 -5.46 2.35 -0.98
CA PHE A 166 -6.17 3.62 -0.84
C PHE A 166 -6.77 3.80 0.56
N THR A 167 -7.44 2.78 1.10
CA THR A 167 -8.04 2.86 2.43
C THR A 167 -6.97 3.08 3.51
N LEU A 168 -5.81 2.41 3.39
CA LEU A 168 -4.68 2.61 4.29
C LEU A 168 -4.08 4.01 4.16
N SER A 169 -4.04 4.58 2.96
CA SER A 169 -3.56 5.93 2.66
C SER A 169 -4.50 7.02 3.21
N ALA A 170 -5.80 6.87 2.99
CA ALA A 170 -6.81 7.84 3.43
C ALA A 170 -6.83 8.06 4.95
N HIS A 171 -6.55 7.02 5.75
CA HIS A 171 -6.43 7.15 7.20
C HIS A 171 -5.28 8.07 7.64
N ASN A 172 -4.21 8.13 6.85
CA ASN A 172 -3.03 8.94 7.14
C ASN A 172 -3.32 10.45 6.97
N THR A 173 -4.21 10.81 6.06
CA THR A 173 -4.56 12.20 5.74
C THR A 173 -5.48 12.81 6.80
N VAL A 174 -6.34 12.00 7.43
CA VAL A 174 -7.29 12.46 8.45
C VAL A 174 -6.59 12.75 9.78
N ASN A 175 -5.54 12.02 10.11
CA ASN A 175 -4.79 12.21 11.37
C ASN A 175 -3.72 13.32 11.30
N ARG A 176 -3.51 13.94 10.13
CA ARG A 176 -2.57 15.08 9.93
C ARG A 176 -3.23 16.46 10.05
N ARG A 177 -4.49 16.53 10.40
CA ARG A 177 -5.23 17.77 10.69
C ARG A 177 -5.61 17.82 12.17
#